data_6d82dd6a2f5bea5ac7b1bdd119dce8fd
#
_entry.id   6d82dd6a2f5bea5ac7b1bdd119dce8fd
#
_cell.length_a   1.000
_cell.length_b   1.000
_cell.length_c   1.000
_cell.angle_alpha   90.00
_cell.angle_beta   90.00
_cell.angle_gamma   90.00
#
_symmetry.space_group_name_H-M   'P 1'
#
loop_
_entity.id
_entity.type
_entity.pdbx_description
1 polymer ?
#
loop_
_entity_poly.entity_id
_entity_poly.type
_entity_poly.pdbx_seq_one_letter_code
_entity_poly.pdbx_strand_id
1 'polypeptide(L)'
;MFVIIGTSFNTIPQLAALLGAKLFSLEQTLGFDPVQWTILGFSNLSFDLTAGVLLWPVVFIMTDIINEYYGMKGVRFLSFTSVGLILYAFIMVRGAMELSPSDFWVIRTLDDSSKLNMDKSFNAVFGQGLWIIAGSLVAFLIGQLVDVFVFQTLRSRTGSRYIWLRATGSTLVSQFIDSFVVLFI
;
A
#
# COMPACT_ATOMS: atom_id res chain seq x y z
N MET A 1 -20.90 -13.44 3.58
CA MET A 1 -20.52 -12.20 2.86
C MET A 1 -19.47 -11.40 3.62
N PHE A 2 -19.67 -11.00 4.87
CA PHE A 2 -18.67 -10.26 5.66
C PHE A 2 -17.30 -10.95 5.73
N VAL A 3 -17.25 -12.26 5.94
CA VAL A 3 -16.01 -13.04 6.02
C VAL A 3 -15.22 -12.95 4.69
N ILE A 4 -15.89 -13.15 3.56
CA ILE A 4 -15.23 -13.11 2.24
C ILE A 4 -14.68 -11.71 1.95
N ILE A 5 -15.49 -10.67 2.15
CA ILE A 5 -15.06 -9.29 1.95
C ILE A 5 -13.96 -8.92 2.94
N GLY A 6 -14.08 -9.33 4.20
CA GLY A 6 -13.08 -9.07 5.24
C GLY A 6 -11.76 -9.77 5.00
N THR A 7 -11.75 -11.03 4.54
CA THR A 7 -10.50 -11.71 4.18
C THR A 7 -9.82 -11.06 2.99
N SER A 8 -10.57 -10.73 1.94
CA SER A 8 -10.01 -10.03 0.77
C SER A 8 -9.47 -8.65 1.16
N PHE A 9 -10.21 -7.89 1.99
CA PHE A 9 -9.77 -6.59 2.50
C PHE A 9 -8.47 -6.68 3.29
N ASN A 10 -8.27 -7.76 4.05
CA ASN A 10 -7.05 -7.95 4.84
C ASN A 10 -5.86 -8.45 4.01
N THR A 11 -6.08 -9.25 2.96
CA THR A 11 -4.99 -9.80 2.12
C THR A 11 -4.43 -8.80 1.12
N ILE A 12 -5.26 -7.94 0.54
CA ILE A 12 -4.85 -7.02 -0.52
C ILE A 12 -3.80 -5.99 -0.04
N PRO A 13 -3.95 -5.32 1.12
CA PRO A 13 -2.93 -4.40 1.63
C PRO A 13 -1.59 -5.09 1.93
N GLN A 14 -1.62 -6.35 2.38
CA GLN A 14 -0.39 -7.12 2.62
C GLN A 14 0.36 -7.40 1.30
N LEU A 15 -0.38 -7.79 0.25
CA LEU A 15 0.20 -7.95 -1.08
C LEU A 15 0.72 -6.63 -1.63
N ALA A 16 0.00 -5.53 -1.42
CA ALA A 16 0.44 -4.20 -1.83
C ALA A 16 1.74 -3.79 -1.12
N ALA A 17 1.87 -4.08 0.18
CA ALA A 17 3.09 -3.82 0.93
C ALA A 17 4.29 -4.63 0.43
N LEU A 18 4.10 -5.92 0.10
CA LEU A 18 5.15 -6.77 -0.47
C LEU A 18 5.55 -6.31 -1.88
N LEU A 19 4.57 -5.98 -2.74
CA LEU A 19 4.83 -5.49 -4.08
C LEU A 19 5.43 -4.07 -4.08
N GLY A 20 5.22 -3.33 -3.01
CA GLY A 20 5.77 -1.98 -2.81
C GLY A 20 7.30 -1.91 -2.82
N ALA A 21 7.99 -3.04 -2.63
CA ALA A 21 9.45 -3.14 -2.79
C ALA A 21 9.93 -2.87 -4.23
N LYS A 22 9.03 -2.99 -5.24
CA LYS A 22 9.35 -2.68 -6.63
C LYS A 22 8.92 -1.27 -6.99
N LEU A 23 9.87 -0.44 -7.41
CA LEU A 23 9.62 0.85 -8.05
C LEU A 23 9.53 0.67 -9.57
N PHE A 24 8.66 1.42 -10.22
CA PHE A 24 8.55 1.46 -11.67
C PHE A 24 8.20 2.87 -12.16
N SER A 25 8.66 3.23 -13.34
CA SER A 25 8.25 4.46 -14.01
C SER A 25 6.98 4.21 -14.81
N LEU A 26 5.95 5.01 -14.54
CA LEU A 26 4.67 4.91 -15.24
C LEU A 26 4.85 5.28 -16.73
N GLU A 27 5.62 6.32 -17.02
CA GLU A 27 5.86 6.79 -18.40
C GLU A 27 6.56 5.71 -19.23
N GLN A 28 7.65 5.13 -18.71
CA GLN A 28 8.36 4.06 -19.40
C GLN A 28 7.50 2.81 -19.60
N THR A 29 6.64 2.49 -18.62
CA THR A 29 5.72 1.37 -18.73
C THR A 29 4.68 1.59 -19.84
N LEU A 30 4.29 2.83 -20.08
CA LEU A 30 3.38 3.23 -21.17
C LEU A 30 4.07 3.50 -22.49
N GLY A 31 5.42 3.36 -22.56
CA GLY A 31 6.21 3.57 -23.75
C GLY A 31 6.55 5.05 -24.06
N PHE A 32 6.45 5.91 -23.05
CA PHE A 32 6.83 7.32 -23.14
C PHE A 32 8.18 7.56 -22.47
N ASP A 33 8.89 8.62 -22.92
CA ASP A 33 10.06 9.09 -22.22
C ASP A 33 9.67 9.73 -20.88
N PRO A 34 10.48 9.57 -19.81
CA PRO A 34 10.20 10.17 -18.51
C PRO A 34 10.05 11.69 -18.62
N VAL A 35 8.97 12.22 -18.08
CA VAL A 35 8.72 13.65 -18.05
C VAL A 35 9.61 14.27 -16.99
N GLN A 36 10.53 15.13 -17.40
CA GLN A 36 11.44 15.87 -16.51
C GLN A 36 10.82 17.23 -16.16
N TRP A 37 9.88 17.24 -15.26
CA TRP A 37 9.27 18.48 -14.81
C TRP A 37 10.14 19.17 -13.75
N THR A 38 10.16 20.50 -13.82
CA THR A 38 10.73 21.34 -12.77
C THR A 38 9.59 22.10 -12.12
N ILE A 39 9.22 21.73 -10.88
CA ILE A 39 8.14 22.36 -10.12
C ILE A 39 8.72 22.85 -8.79
N LEU A 40 8.47 24.11 -8.46
CA LEU A 40 8.89 24.74 -7.19
C LEU A 40 10.40 24.59 -6.86
N GLY A 41 11.26 24.54 -7.89
CA GLY A 41 12.72 24.40 -7.72
C GLY A 41 13.22 22.96 -7.63
N PHE A 42 12.35 21.97 -7.67
CA PHE A 42 12.71 20.54 -7.82
C PHE A 42 12.77 20.20 -9.30
N SER A 43 13.95 19.80 -9.77
CA SER A 43 14.18 19.36 -11.15
C SER A 43 14.07 17.85 -11.28
N ASN A 44 13.77 17.38 -12.50
CA ASN A 44 13.71 15.96 -12.86
C ASN A 44 12.61 15.17 -12.13
N LEU A 45 11.43 15.78 -11.93
CA LEU A 45 10.28 15.07 -11.40
C LEU A 45 9.71 14.14 -12.49
N SER A 46 9.62 12.86 -12.17
CA SER A 46 9.02 11.79 -12.99
C SER A 46 7.91 11.09 -12.18
N PHE A 47 7.05 10.30 -12.86
CA PHE A 47 6.03 9.51 -12.19
C PHE A 47 6.58 8.13 -11.80
N ASP A 48 7.46 8.12 -10.79
CA ASP A 48 7.97 6.89 -10.20
C ASP A 48 7.04 6.41 -9.10
N LEU A 49 6.50 5.22 -9.28
CA LEU A 49 5.48 4.63 -8.42
C LEU A 49 5.96 3.29 -7.86
N THR A 50 5.42 2.90 -6.71
CA THR A 50 5.58 1.53 -6.20
C THR A 50 4.59 0.60 -6.87
N ALA A 51 4.98 -0.66 -7.16
CA ALA A 51 4.06 -1.62 -7.78
C ALA A 51 2.83 -1.94 -6.88
N GLY A 52 2.92 -1.66 -5.59
CA GLY A 52 1.79 -1.75 -4.66
C GLY A 52 0.61 -0.85 -5.03
N VAL A 53 0.86 0.26 -5.75
CA VAL A 53 -0.20 1.20 -6.16
C VAL A 53 -1.31 0.54 -6.98
N LEU A 54 -1.00 -0.53 -7.72
CA LEU A 54 -1.97 -1.26 -8.55
C LEU A 54 -3.11 -1.88 -7.74
N LEU A 55 -2.88 -2.16 -6.46
CA LEU A 55 -3.86 -2.79 -5.58
C LEU A 55 -4.69 -1.78 -4.76
N TRP A 56 -4.24 -0.54 -4.63
CA TRP A 56 -4.94 0.47 -3.83
C TRP A 56 -6.36 0.78 -4.28
N PRO A 57 -6.68 0.91 -5.60
CA PRO A 57 -8.05 1.13 -6.03
C PRO A 57 -9.02 0.04 -5.53
N VAL A 58 -8.55 -1.21 -5.48
CA VAL A 58 -9.37 -2.33 -4.97
C VAL A 58 -9.61 -2.18 -3.47
N VAL A 59 -8.59 -1.78 -2.70
CA VAL A 59 -8.72 -1.53 -1.25
C VAL A 59 -9.76 -0.46 -0.98
N PHE A 60 -9.74 0.66 -1.72
CA PHE A 60 -10.70 1.75 -1.53
C PHE A 60 -12.12 1.34 -1.88
N ILE A 61 -12.33 0.67 -3.01
CA ILE A 61 -13.65 0.14 -3.40
C ILE A 61 -14.18 -0.80 -2.30
N MET A 62 -13.34 -1.67 -1.76
CA MET A 62 -13.73 -2.58 -0.68
C MET A 62 -14.04 -1.84 0.62
N THR A 63 -13.28 -0.79 0.95
CA THR A 63 -13.56 0.07 2.09
C THR A 63 -14.95 0.71 1.97
N ASP A 64 -15.28 1.24 0.80
CA ASP A 64 -16.57 1.87 0.54
C ASP A 64 -17.73 0.87 0.67
N ILE A 65 -17.57 -0.34 0.12
CA ILE A 65 -18.56 -1.42 0.24
C ILE A 65 -18.75 -1.80 1.71
N ILE A 66 -17.66 -1.99 2.46
CA ILE A 66 -17.74 -2.34 3.88
C ILE A 66 -18.39 -1.21 4.67
N ASN A 67 -18.06 0.03 4.37
CA ASN A 67 -18.60 1.21 5.04
C ASN A 67 -20.11 1.38 4.77
N GLU A 68 -20.56 1.09 3.55
CA GLU A 68 -21.99 1.15 3.20
C GLU A 68 -22.81 0.08 3.92
N TYR A 69 -22.34 -1.18 3.96
CA TYR A 69 -23.10 -2.32 4.50
C TYR A 69 -22.89 -2.53 6.01
N TYR A 70 -21.70 -2.29 6.53
CA TYR A 70 -21.33 -2.61 7.92
C TYR A 70 -20.98 -1.35 8.74
N GLY A 71 -20.94 -0.20 8.09
CA GLY A 71 -20.68 1.08 8.72
C GLY A 71 -19.27 1.24 9.28
N MET A 72 -19.04 2.37 9.96
CA MET A 72 -17.74 2.76 10.51
C MET A 72 -17.11 1.71 11.42
N LYS A 73 -17.90 0.97 12.21
CA LYS A 73 -17.38 -0.07 13.12
C LYS A 73 -16.76 -1.22 12.34
N GLY A 74 -17.38 -1.63 11.23
CA GLY A 74 -16.87 -2.70 10.37
C GLY A 74 -15.55 -2.31 9.72
N VAL A 75 -15.47 -1.11 9.15
CA VAL A 75 -14.22 -0.62 8.53
C VAL A 75 -13.10 -0.51 9.55
N ARG A 76 -13.34 0.12 10.70
CA ARG A 76 -12.33 0.24 11.76
C ARG A 76 -11.80 -1.11 12.21
N PHE A 77 -12.68 -2.07 12.46
CA PHE A 77 -12.27 -3.41 12.86
C PHE A 77 -11.34 -4.05 11.82
N LEU A 78 -11.73 -4.01 10.55
CA LEU A 78 -10.92 -4.59 9.47
C LEU A 78 -9.61 -3.83 9.23
N SER A 79 -9.61 -2.50 9.30
CA SER A 79 -8.39 -1.70 9.17
C SER A 79 -7.37 -2.00 10.27
N PHE A 80 -7.80 -2.07 11.53
CA PHE A 80 -6.90 -2.45 12.62
C PHE A 80 -6.41 -3.89 12.50
N THR A 81 -7.27 -4.80 12.03
CA THR A 81 -6.87 -6.19 11.76
C THR A 81 -5.83 -6.24 10.64
N SER A 82 -6.02 -5.49 9.55
CA SER A 82 -5.04 -5.40 8.45
C SER A 82 -3.69 -4.90 8.94
N VAL A 83 -3.67 -3.83 9.73
CA VAL A 83 -2.42 -3.30 10.31
C VAL A 83 -1.74 -4.34 11.20
N GLY A 84 -2.49 -5.03 12.04
CA GLY A 84 -1.94 -6.11 12.88
C GLY A 84 -1.31 -7.23 12.05
N LEU A 85 -1.97 -7.62 10.95
CA LEU A 85 -1.46 -8.65 10.04
C LEU A 85 -0.23 -8.18 9.24
N ILE A 86 -0.19 -6.91 8.83
CA ILE A 86 0.99 -6.34 8.16
C ILE A 86 2.18 -6.32 9.14
N LEU A 87 1.98 -5.87 10.38
CA LEU A 87 3.01 -5.89 11.42
C LEU A 87 3.50 -7.32 11.70
N TYR A 88 2.58 -8.28 11.78
CA TYR A 88 2.94 -9.69 11.96
C TYR A 88 3.79 -10.20 10.78
N ALA A 89 3.36 -9.99 9.53
CA ALA A 89 4.11 -10.38 8.34
C ALA A 89 5.51 -9.76 8.34
N PHE A 90 5.60 -8.52 8.80
CA PHE A 90 6.85 -7.80 8.91
C PHE A 90 7.82 -8.39 9.93
N ILE A 91 7.31 -8.74 11.12
CA ILE A 91 8.11 -9.42 12.15
C ILE A 91 8.61 -10.77 11.62
N MET A 92 7.77 -11.51 10.89
CA MET A 92 8.14 -12.80 10.30
C MET A 92 9.22 -12.64 9.22
N VAL A 93 9.09 -11.65 8.33
CA VAL A 93 10.12 -11.33 7.31
C VAL A 93 11.43 -10.93 7.97
N ARG A 94 11.37 -10.06 9.00
CA ARG A 94 12.57 -9.69 9.77
C ARG A 94 13.22 -10.91 10.43
N GLY A 95 12.43 -11.77 11.04
CA GLY A 95 12.93 -13.03 11.60
C GLY A 95 13.57 -13.92 10.55
N ALA A 96 12.97 -14.02 9.34
CA ALA A 96 13.53 -14.80 8.24
C ALA A 96 14.90 -14.27 7.76
N MET A 97 15.09 -12.94 7.78
CA MET A 97 16.37 -12.31 7.43
C MET A 97 17.50 -12.61 8.43
N GLU A 98 17.17 -12.91 9.67
CA GLU A 98 18.15 -13.26 10.73
C GLU A 98 18.56 -14.74 10.69
N LEU A 99 17.85 -15.59 9.91
CA LEU A 99 18.21 -17.00 9.79
C LEU A 99 19.47 -17.18 8.97
N SER A 100 20.34 -18.10 9.40
CA SER A 100 21.54 -18.45 8.66
C SER A 100 21.15 -19.15 7.34
N PRO A 101 21.61 -18.63 6.18
CA PRO A 101 21.28 -19.23 4.91
C PRO A 101 21.94 -20.59 4.70
N SER A 102 21.28 -21.48 3.96
CA SER A 102 21.86 -22.78 3.61
C SER A 102 22.87 -22.64 2.46
N ASP A 103 23.99 -23.32 2.56
CA ASP A 103 25.12 -23.21 1.60
C ASP A 103 24.69 -23.48 0.14
N PHE A 104 23.78 -24.44 -0.10
CA PHE A 104 23.30 -24.75 -1.45
C PHE A 104 22.41 -23.65 -2.03
N TRP A 105 21.82 -22.79 -1.21
CA TRP A 105 20.91 -21.74 -1.62
C TRP A 105 21.59 -20.38 -1.83
N VAL A 106 22.73 -20.15 -1.17
CA VAL A 106 23.41 -18.82 -1.15
C VAL A 106 23.80 -18.37 -2.54
N ILE A 107 24.31 -19.28 -3.38
CA ILE A 107 24.82 -18.93 -4.71
C ILE A 107 23.94 -19.57 -5.78
N ARG A 108 23.30 -18.70 -6.59
CA ARG A 108 22.57 -19.12 -7.79
C ARG A 108 23.29 -18.61 -9.04
N THR A 109 23.56 -19.52 -9.97
CA THR A 109 24.07 -19.15 -11.29
C THR A 109 22.89 -18.77 -12.18
N LEU A 110 22.95 -17.59 -12.79
CA LEU A 110 21.96 -17.11 -13.75
C LEU A 110 22.30 -17.61 -15.17
N ASP A 111 21.38 -17.41 -16.11
CA ASP A 111 21.52 -17.90 -17.50
C ASP A 111 22.70 -17.24 -18.24
N ASP A 112 23.11 -16.03 -17.83
CA ASP A 112 24.30 -15.32 -18.32
C ASP A 112 25.61 -15.74 -17.64
N SER A 113 25.60 -16.83 -16.87
CA SER A 113 26.74 -17.34 -16.08
C SER A 113 27.17 -16.41 -14.93
N SER A 114 26.46 -15.33 -14.66
CA SER A 114 26.70 -14.51 -13.48
C SER A 114 26.25 -15.21 -12.20
N LYS A 115 26.93 -14.93 -11.09
CA LYS A 115 26.61 -15.50 -9.78
C LYS A 115 25.84 -14.48 -8.94
N LEU A 116 24.63 -14.83 -8.54
CA LEU A 116 23.81 -14.04 -7.64
C LEU A 116 23.86 -14.61 -6.23
N ASN A 117 24.15 -13.75 -5.25
CA ASN A 117 24.02 -14.13 -3.84
C ASN A 117 22.56 -13.94 -3.42
N MET A 118 21.84 -15.04 -3.24
CA MET A 118 20.41 -15.03 -2.93
C MET A 118 20.12 -14.43 -1.56
N ASP A 119 20.96 -14.65 -0.57
CA ASP A 119 20.78 -14.09 0.78
C ASP A 119 20.91 -12.58 0.77
N LYS A 120 21.94 -12.04 0.13
CA LYS A 120 22.09 -10.59 -0.04
C LYS A 120 20.94 -9.98 -0.82
N SER A 121 20.46 -10.66 -1.85
CA SER A 121 19.33 -10.19 -2.65
C SER A 121 18.03 -10.18 -1.85
N PHE A 122 17.78 -11.23 -1.08
CA PHE A 122 16.62 -11.32 -0.19
C PHE A 122 16.66 -10.18 0.83
N ASN A 123 17.79 -9.99 1.51
CA ASN A 123 17.98 -8.93 2.50
C ASN A 123 17.90 -7.52 1.86
N ALA A 124 18.38 -7.33 0.63
CA ALA A 124 18.26 -6.07 -0.08
C ALA A 124 16.81 -5.75 -0.45
N VAL A 125 16.03 -6.72 -0.92
CA VAL A 125 14.64 -6.51 -1.33
C VAL A 125 13.72 -6.30 -0.12
N PHE A 126 13.82 -7.16 0.89
CA PHE A 126 12.93 -7.12 2.06
C PHE A 126 13.42 -6.22 3.19
N GLY A 127 14.72 -5.89 3.21
CA GLY A 127 15.31 -4.98 4.17
C GLY A 127 15.16 -3.49 3.82
N GLN A 128 14.53 -3.17 2.69
CA GLN A 128 14.27 -1.79 2.30
C GLN A 128 13.35 -1.10 3.31
N GLY A 129 14.00 -0.48 4.27
CA GLY A 129 13.36 0.55 5.08
C GLY A 129 12.22 0.13 5.98
N LEU A 130 12.55 -0.48 7.11
CA LEU A 130 11.62 -0.65 8.25
C LEU A 130 10.85 0.65 8.56
N TRP A 131 11.51 1.79 8.45
CA TRP A 131 10.93 3.11 8.67
C TRP A 131 9.92 3.51 7.61
N ILE A 132 10.18 3.19 6.34
CA ILE A 132 9.25 3.45 5.23
C ILE A 132 7.95 2.67 5.45
N ILE A 133 8.05 1.41 5.89
CA ILE A 133 6.86 0.58 6.15
C ILE A 133 6.11 1.09 7.38
N ALA A 134 6.81 1.44 8.46
CA ALA A 134 6.17 2.03 9.63
C ALA A 134 5.45 3.33 9.27
N GLY A 135 6.10 4.21 8.50
CA GLY A 135 5.49 5.44 8.00
C GLY A 135 4.27 5.17 7.13
N SER A 136 4.37 4.24 6.20
CA SER A 136 3.25 3.85 5.33
C SER A 136 2.08 3.25 6.10
N LEU A 137 2.33 2.49 7.17
CA LEU A 137 1.25 1.96 8.03
C LEU A 137 0.53 3.07 8.79
N VAL A 138 1.26 4.05 9.31
CA VAL A 138 0.66 5.21 9.98
C VAL A 138 -0.16 6.02 8.99
N ALA A 139 0.39 6.32 7.82
CA ALA A 139 -0.31 7.02 6.75
C ALA A 139 -1.58 6.28 6.32
N PHE A 140 -1.49 4.96 6.09
CA PHE A 140 -2.63 4.11 5.78
C PHE A 140 -3.73 4.18 6.85
N LEU A 141 -3.38 4.09 8.14
CA LEU A 141 -4.36 4.19 9.23
C LEU A 141 -5.05 5.56 9.25
N ILE A 142 -4.28 6.63 9.12
CA ILE A 142 -4.83 7.99 9.09
C ILE A 142 -5.74 8.15 7.89
N GLY A 143 -5.28 7.76 6.69
CA GLY A 143 -6.06 7.81 5.46
C GLY A 143 -7.38 7.04 5.57
N GLN A 144 -7.35 5.82 6.09
CA GLN A 144 -8.53 5.00 6.31
C GLN A 144 -9.52 5.61 7.30
N LEU A 145 -9.03 6.16 8.41
CA LEU A 145 -9.89 6.80 9.40
C LEU A 145 -10.55 8.07 8.84
N VAL A 146 -9.80 8.85 8.06
CA VAL A 146 -10.32 10.05 7.39
C VAL A 146 -11.36 9.67 6.33
N ASP A 147 -11.06 8.67 5.48
CA ASP A 147 -12.00 8.19 4.46
C ASP A 147 -13.33 7.79 5.08
N VAL A 148 -13.30 6.95 6.11
CA VAL A 148 -14.50 6.50 6.82
C VAL A 148 -15.26 7.68 7.46
N PHE A 149 -14.55 8.63 8.05
CA PHE A 149 -15.18 9.80 8.68
C PHE A 149 -15.87 10.68 7.65
N VAL A 150 -15.19 11.01 6.54
CA VAL A 150 -15.74 11.83 5.46
C VAL A 150 -16.92 11.13 4.79
N PHE A 151 -16.78 9.83 4.49
CA PHE A 151 -17.86 9.03 3.91
C PHE A 151 -19.12 9.07 4.79
N GLN A 152 -19.01 8.85 6.09
CA GLN A 152 -20.14 8.89 7.02
C GLN A 152 -20.75 10.28 7.15
N THR A 153 -19.92 11.32 7.13
CA THR A 153 -20.38 12.71 7.15
C THR A 153 -21.19 13.03 5.90
N LEU A 154 -20.72 12.61 4.74
CA LEU A 154 -21.45 12.78 3.49
C LEU A 154 -22.73 11.94 3.48
N ARG A 155 -22.68 10.70 3.99
CA ARG A 155 -23.85 9.81 4.09
C ARG A 155 -24.96 10.42 4.95
N SER A 156 -24.62 11.04 6.07
CA SER A 156 -25.61 11.69 6.95
C SER A 156 -26.34 12.86 6.27
N ARG A 157 -25.68 13.49 5.29
CA ARG A 157 -26.27 14.64 4.53
C ARG A 157 -27.00 14.19 3.25
N THR A 158 -26.53 13.13 2.58
CA THR A 158 -27.06 12.69 1.27
C THR A 158 -28.05 11.53 1.36
N GLY A 159 -28.21 10.92 2.54
CA GLY A 159 -29.08 9.77 2.76
C GLY A 159 -28.63 8.56 1.92
N SER A 160 -29.59 7.85 1.28
CA SER A 160 -29.29 6.72 0.40
C SER A 160 -28.97 7.12 -1.05
N ARG A 161 -29.08 8.41 -1.38
CA ARG A 161 -28.79 8.94 -2.72
C ARG A 161 -27.31 9.26 -2.89
N TYR A 162 -26.81 9.26 -4.13
CA TYR A 162 -25.47 9.73 -4.51
C TYR A 162 -24.31 8.96 -3.84
N ILE A 163 -24.37 7.61 -3.88
CA ILE A 163 -23.29 6.74 -3.35
C ILE A 163 -21.93 7.10 -3.97
N TRP A 164 -21.90 7.37 -5.28
CA TRP A 164 -20.68 7.75 -5.99
C TRP A 164 -20.03 9.02 -5.41
N LEU A 165 -20.83 10.01 -5.03
CA LEU A 165 -20.31 11.26 -4.45
C LEU A 165 -19.66 11.01 -3.08
N ARG A 166 -20.23 10.11 -2.28
CA ARG A 166 -19.64 9.73 -0.98
C ARG A 166 -18.34 8.98 -1.16
N ALA A 167 -18.32 7.97 -2.04
CA ALA A 167 -17.15 7.17 -2.34
C ALA A 167 -16.03 8.04 -2.91
N THR A 168 -16.26 8.75 -4.00
CA THR A 168 -15.26 9.60 -4.64
C THR A 168 -14.81 10.76 -3.73
N GLY A 169 -15.77 11.40 -3.04
CA GLY A 169 -15.46 12.54 -2.17
C GLY A 169 -14.65 12.16 -0.94
N SER A 170 -14.94 11.03 -0.29
CA SER A 170 -14.16 10.55 0.85
C SER A 170 -12.76 10.13 0.42
N THR A 171 -12.64 9.40 -0.69
CA THR A 171 -11.35 8.95 -1.22
C THR A 171 -10.45 10.11 -1.64
N LEU A 172 -11.00 11.15 -2.30
CA LEU A 172 -10.21 12.33 -2.66
C LEU A 172 -9.63 13.04 -1.42
N VAL A 173 -10.44 13.24 -0.38
CA VAL A 173 -9.99 13.89 0.86
C VAL A 173 -8.96 13.03 1.59
N SER A 174 -9.21 11.72 1.71
CA SER A 174 -8.29 10.82 2.41
C SER A 174 -6.96 10.68 1.69
N GLN A 175 -6.95 10.59 0.35
CA GLN A 175 -5.74 10.53 -0.46
C GLN A 175 -4.93 11.82 -0.39
N PHE A 176 -5.61 12.96 -0.35
CA PHE A 176 -4.94 14.25 -0.18
C PHE A 176 -4.20 14.30 1.17
N ILE A 177 -4.86 13.91 2.26
CA ILE A 177 -4.25 13.86 3.59
C ILE A 177 -3.14 12.81 3.66
N ASP A 178 -3.36 11.61 3.11
CA ASP A 178 -2.37 10.54 3.05
C ASP A 178 -1.08 11.01 2.38
N SER A 179 -1.18 11.69 1.24
CA SER A 179 -0.04 12.26 0.52
C SER A 179 0.79 13.22 1.38
N PHE A 180 0.14 14.06 2.17
CA PHE A 180 0.84 14.95 3.11
C PHE A 180 1.48 14.17 4.25
N VAL A 181 0.79 13.20 4.84
CA VAL A 181 1.32 12.39 5.94
C VAL A 181 2.58 11.64 5.50
N VAL A 182 2.56 11.04 4.31
CA VAL A 182 3.74 10.33 3.75
C VAL A 182 4.93 11.27 3.55
N LEU A 183 4.69 12.53 3.16
CA LEU A 183 5.78 13.50 2.95
C LEU A 183 6.44 13.98 4.26
N PHE A 184 5.74 13.86 5.39
CA PHE A 184 6.25 14.35 6.70
C PHE A 184 6.76 13.23 7.62
N ILE A 185 6.65 11.96 7.23
CA ILE A 185 7.20 10.81 7.93
C ILE A 185 8.51 10.35 7.27
#